data_ba1dab7a9cd1bac265b51ddd3ae88818
#
_entry.id   ba1dab7a9cd1bac265b51ddd3ae88818
#
_cell.length_a   1.000
_cell.length_b   1.000
_cell.length_c   1.000
_cell.angle_alpha   90.00
_cell.angle_beta   90.00
_cell.angle_gamma   90.00
#
_symmetry.space_group_name_H-M   'P 1'
#
loop_
_entity.id
_entity.type
_entity.pdbx_description
1 polymer ?
#
loop_
_entity_poly.entity_id
_entity_poly.type
_entity_poly.pdbx_seq_one_letter_code
_entity_poly.pdbx_strand_id
1 'polypeptide(L)'
;VQSGASPQDQITVSRNNRERNLSVRVTSEQSGDSDRGYVVTLDDITELVAAQRTSAWADVARRIAHEIKNPLTPIQLSAERLRRKYGKMIEEDRGVFEQCTDTIVRQVDDIRRMVDEFSHFARMPKPVLSNENMADTVRQAVFLMRVGNSEMDINADIAEDPMPARFDRRLISQALTNTIKNATEAIAAVPPGELGKGVIQVNAAREGDDI
;
A
#
# COMPACT_ATOMS: atom_id res chain seq x y z
N VAL A 1 16.70 -35.13 37.19
CA VAL A 1 17.02 -33.99 36.36
C VAL A 1 15.69 -33.29 36.06
N GLN A 2 15.32 -32.30 36.89
CA GLN A 2 14.14 -31.44 36.61
C GLN A 2 14.61 -30.39 35.60
N SER A 3 14.15 -30.52 34.35
CA SER A 3 14.26 -29.50 33.32
C SER A 3 13.31 -28.34 33.71
N GLY A 4 13.82 -27.42 34.53
CA GLY A 4 13.13 -26.17 34.79
C GLY A 4 13.10 -25.34 33.49
N ALA A 5 11.91 -25.02 33.01
CA ALA A 5 11.77 -24.10 31.90
C ALA A 5 12.47 -22.77 32.24
N SER A 6 13.50 -22.43 31.47
CA SER A 6 14.18 -21.12 31.63
C SER A 6 13.15 -20.02 31.40
N PRO A 7 12.96 -19.08 32.35
CA PRO A 7 12.04 -17.97 32.15
C PRO A 7 12.48 -17.16 30.92
N GLN A 8 11.56 -17.02 29.99
CA GLN A 8 11.74 -16.22 28.78
C GLN A 8 10.66 -15.16 28.77
N ASP A 9 11.06 -13.91 28.57
CA ASP A 9 10.15 -12.76 28.50
C ASP A 9 10.55 -11.84 27.34
N GLN A 10 9.63 -10.99 26.93
CA GLN A 10 9.87 -10.00 25.89
C GLN A 10 9.80 -8.60 26.50
N ILE A 11 10.82 -7.81 26.25
CA ILE A 11 10.90 -6.42 26.71
C ILE A 11 11.04 -5.47 25.52
N THR A 12 10.44 -4.30 25.63
CA THR A 12 10.64 -3.21 24.68
C THR A 12 11.59 -2.19 25.27
N VAL A 13 12.69 -1.90 24.60
CA VAL A 13 13.69 -0.92 25.00
C VAL A 13 13.67 0.24 24.02
N SER A 14 13.50 1.45 24.54
CA SER A 14 13.59 2.70 23.75
C SER A 14 14.93 3.39 24.01
N ARG A 15 15.71 3.61 22.94
CA ARG A 15 16.98 4.36 23.02
C ARG A 15 17.15 5.22 21.76
N ASN A 16 17.47 6.49 21.94
CA ASN A 16 17.69 7.44 20.83
C ASN A 16 16.49 7.50 19.86
N ASN A 17 15.28 7.52 20.37
CA ASN A 17 14.03 7.53 19.61
C ASN A 17 13.83 6.27 18.72
N ARG A 18 14.52 5.16 19.02
CA ARG A 18 14.34 3.85 18.39
C ARG A 18 13.88 2.84 19.42
N GLU A 19 12.77 2.17 19.12
CA GLU A 19 12.28 1.06 19.92
C GLU A 19 12.85 -0.27 19.39
N ARG A 20 13.29 -1.12 20.32
CA ARG A 20 13.73 -2.49 20.04
C ARG A 20 12.96 -3.47 20.92
N ASN A 21 12.54 -4.57 20.34
CA ASN A 21 11.94 -5.67 21.05
C ASN A 21 13.02 -6.73 21.28
N LEU A 22 13.31 -7.00 22.54
CA LEU A 22 14.31 -7.99 22.93
C LEU A 22 13.62 -9.17 23.58
N SER A 23 13.98 -10.39 23.16
CA SER A 23 13.65 -11.61 23.87
C SER A 23 14.76 -11.87 24.90
N VAL A 24 14.38 -11.92 26.17
CA VAL A 24 15.29 -12.13 27.29
C VAL A 24 15.10 -13.55 27.82
N ARG A 25 16.15 -14.32 27.86
CA ARG A 25 16.17 -15.65 28.46
C ARG A 25 17.21 -15.69 29.58
N VAL A 26 16.79 -16.17 30.75
CA VAL A 26 17.70 -16.37 31.91
C VAL A 26 17.83 -17.86 32.16
N THR A 27 19.06 -18.34 32.10
CA THR A 27 19.39 -19.74 32.41
C THR A 27 20.30 -19.75 33.61
N SER A 28 19.99 -20.58 34.62
CA SER A 28 20.87 -20.81 35.74
C SER A 28 21.84 -21.97 35.44
N GLU A 29 23.12 -21.76 35.64
CA GLU A 29 24.14 -22.78 35.52
C GLU A 29 24.70 -23.06 36.91
N GLN A 30 24.78 -24.32 37.28
CA GLN A 30 25.36 -24.75 38.57
C GLN A 30 26.74 -25.31 38.30
N SER A 31 27.77 -24.58 38.71
CA SER A 31 29.17 -25.02 38.61
C SER A 31 29.65 -25.40 40.00
N GLY A 32 29.66 -26.72 40.28
CA GLY A 32 30.06 -27.25 41.59
C GLY A 32 28.98 -27.14 42.67
N ASP A 33 29.36 -27.37 43.92
CA ASP A 33 28.43 -27.58 45.06
C ASP A 33 27.95 -26.25 45.70
N SER A 34 28.48 -25.08 45.31
CA SER A 34 28.20 -23.81 46.01
C SER A 34 27.98 -22.58 45.12
N ASP A 35 28.32 -22.58 43.84
CA ASP A 35 28.18 -21.36 43.01
C ASP A 35 27.08 -21.51 41.94
N ARG A 36 26.07 -20.64 42.03
CA ARG A 36 25.04 -20.48 40.99
C ARG A 36 25.40 -19.30 40.07
N GLY A 37 25.72 -19.63 38.81
CA GLY A 37 25.86 -18.65 37.76
C GLY A 37 24.53 -18.45 37.02
N TYR A 38 24.33 -17.27 36.44
CA TYR A 38 23.22 -16.98 35.56
C TYR A 38 23.74 -16.52 34.19
N VAL A 39 23.20 -17.11 33.13
CA VAL A 39 23.45 -16.67 31.76
C VAL A 39 22.20 -15.94 31.27
N VAL A 40 22.35 -14.69 30.90
CA VAL A 40 21.29 -13.89 30.30
C VAL A 40 21.54 -13.75 28.80
N THR A 41 20.64 -14.29 28.00
CA THR A 41 20.68 -14.16 26.54
C THR A 41 19.67 -13.09 26.12
N LEU A 42 20.12 -12.16 25.27
CA LEU A 42 19.31 -11.08 24.68
C LEU A 42 19.30 -11.25 23.17
N ASP A 43 18.13 -11.54 22.61
CA ASP A 43 17.95 -11.65 21.16
C ASP A 43 17.11 -10.46 20.66
N ASP A 44 17.61 -9.72 19.67
CA ASP A 44 16.84 -8.64 19.02
C ASP A 44 15.81 -9.27 18.07
N ILE A 45 14.56 -9.24 18.50
CA ILE A 45 13.41 -9.78 17.75
C ILE A 45 12.55 -8.68 17.12
N THR A 46 13.06 -7.45 16.99
CA THR A 46 12.32 -6.29 16.48
C THR A 46 11.74 -6.55 15.09
N GLU A 47 12.56 -7.07 14.17
CA GLU A 47 12.11 -7.39 12.81
C GLU A 47 11.09 -8.55 12.81
N LEU A 48 11.27 -9.54 13.67
CA LEU A 48 10.35 -10.67 13.77
C LEU A 48 8.97 -10.21 14.26
N VAL A 49 8.92 -9.40 15.31
CA VAL A 49 7.66 -8.84 15.85
C VAL A 49 6.98 -7.94 14.82
N ALA A 50 7.74 -7.08 14.12
CA ALA A 50 7.22 -6.24 13.05
C ALA A 50 6.63 -7.07 11.90
N ALA A 51 7.33 -8.13 11.48
CA ALA A 51 6.85 -9.02 10.44
C ALA A 51 5.56 -9.77 10.85
N GLN A 52 5.50 -10.25 12.10
CA GLN A 52 4.30 -10.90 12.64
C GLN A 52 3.10 -9.95 12.69
N ARG A 53 3.31 -8.71 13.18
CA ARG A 53 2.26 -7.68 13.21
C ARG A 53 1.75 -7.35 11.81
N THR A 54 2.65 -7.18 10.84
CA THR A 54 2.30 -6.90 9.45
C THR A 54 1.51 -8.06 8.83
N SER A 55 1.91 -9.31 9.08
CA SER A 55 1.19 -10.50 8.59
C SER A 55 -0.21 -10.61 9.20
N ALA A 56 -0.33 -10.44 10.53
CA ALA A 56 -1.61 -10.48 11.22
C ALA A 56 -2.55 -9.36 10.71
N TRP A 57 -1.99 -8.16 10.50
CA TRP A 57 -2.74 -7.04 9.95
C TRP A 57 -3.24 -7.31 8.52
N ALA A 58 -2.41 -7.92 7.67
CA ALA A 58 -2.79 -8.29 6.30
C ALA A 58 -3.98 -9.27 6.26
N ASP A 59 -4.02 -10.23 7.17
CA ASP A 59 -5.13 -11.19 7.26
C ASP A 59 -6.42 -10.53 7.74
N VAL A 60 -6.34 -9.64 8.75
CA VAL A 60 -7.48 -8.85 9.24
C VAL A 60 -8.01 -7.94 8.13
N ALA A 61 -7.14 -7.22 7.43
CA ALA A 61 -7.53 -6.32 6.35
C ALA A 61 -8.21 -7.07 5.19
N ARG A 62 -7.72 -8.27 4.85
CA ARG A 62 -8.35 -9.13 3.84
C ARG A 62 -9.77 -9.51 4.25
N ARG A 63 -9.93 -9.94 5.49
CA ARG A 63 -11.23 -10.33 6.02
C ARG A 63 -12.20 -9.14 6.02
N ILE A 64 -11.78 -7.99 6.52
CA ILE A 64 -12.57 -6.75 6.50
C ILE A 64 -12.95 -6.37 5.07
N ALA A 65 -12.01 -6.43 4.12
CA ALA A 65 -12.28 -6.13 2.72
C ALA A 65 -13.37 -7.04 2.14
N HIS A 66 -13.33 -8.34 2.42
CA HIS A 66 -14.38 -9.27 2.00
C HIS A 66 -15.73 -8.98 2.68
N GLU A 67 -15.72 -8.72 3.98
CA GLU A 67 -16.94 -8.41 4.73
C GLU A 67 -17.60 -7.09 4.29
N ILE A 68 -16.81 -6.09 3.85
CA ILE A 68 -17.34 -4.85 3.29
C ILE A 68 -17.85 -5.05 1.85
N LYS A 69 -17.15 -5.80 1.01
CA LYS A 69 -17.58 -6.07 -0.38
C LYS A 69 -18.90 -6.82 -0.47
N ASN A 70 -19.15 -7.71 0.48
CA ASN A 70 -20.35 -8.55 0.49
C ASN A 70 -21.66 -7.74 0.45
N PRO A 71 -21.91 -6.73 1.29
CA PRO A 71 -23.12 -5.92 1.22
C PRO A 71 -23.11 -4.92 0.04
N LEU A 72 -21.98 -4.52 -0.50
CA LEU A 72 -21.92 -3.56 -1.61
C LEU A 72 -22.52 -4.13 -2.90
N THR A 73 -22.28 -5.41 -3.19
CA THR A 73 -22.81 -6.06 -4.40
C THR A 73 -24.34 -6.06 -4.46
N PRO A 74 -25.10 -6.47 -3.43
CA PRO A 74 -26.55 -6.41 -3.48
C PRO A 74 -27.09 -4.98 -3.49
N ILE A 75 -26.41 -4.00 -2.88
CA ILE A 75 -26.82 -2.59 -2.93
C ILE A 75 -26.71 -2.07 -4.36
N GLN A 76 -25.57 -2.30 -5.03
CA GLN A 76 -25.38 -1.92 -6.42
C GLN A 76 -26.44 -2.54 -7.34
N LEU A 77 -26.59 -3.87 -7.25
CA LEU A 77 -27.57 -4.58 -8.07
C LEU A 77 -29.01 -4.10 -7.83
N SER A 78 -29.35 -3.73 -6.60
CA SER A 78 -30.67 -3.19 -6.26
C SER A 78 -30.88 -1.81 -6.89
N ALA A 79 -29.90 -0.92 -6.81
CA ALA A 79 -29.96 0.41 -7.44
C ALA A 79 -30.06 0.29 -8.97
N GLU A 80 -29.26 -0.56 -9.60
CA GLU A 80 -29.32 -0.82 -11.04
C GLU A 80 -30.65 -1.43 -11.47
N ARG A 81 -31.19 -2.35 -10.66
CA ARG A 81 -32.52 -2.95 -10.92
C ARG A 81 -33.64 -1.93 -10.82
N LEU A 82 -33.59 -1.07 -9.81
CA LEU A 82 -34.55 0.03 -9.66
C LEU A 82 -34.48 0.95 -10.88
N ARG A 83 -33.29 1.40 -11.29
CA ARG A 83 -33.08 2.24 -12.46
C ARG A 83 -33.64 1.59 -13.73
N ARG A 84 -33.32 0.32 -13.98
CA ARG A 84 -33.76 -0.41 -15.17
C ARG A 84 -35.26 -0.62 -15.21
N LYS A 85 -35.87 -0.96 -14.04
CA LYS A 85 -37.30 -1.31 -13.97
C LYS A 85 -38.19 -0.10 -13.93
N TYR A 86 -37.82 0.93 -13.19
CA TYR A 86 -38.70 2.07 -12.90
C TYR A 86 -38.31 3.37 -13.63
N GLY A 87 -37.06 3.49 -14.08
CA GLY A 87 -36.60 4.71 -14.74
C GLY A 87 -37.39 5.14 -15.99
N LYS A 88 -38.07 4.19 -16.66
CA LYS A 88 -38.98 4.48 -17.78
C LYS A 88 -40.44 4.72 -17.38
N MET A 89 -40.79 4.35 -16.13
CA MET A 89 -42.16 4.40 -15.61
C MET A 89 -42.43 5.67 -14.80
N ILE A 90 -41.36 6.29 -14.30
CA ILE A 90 -41.41 7.52 -13.52
C ILE A 90 -41.44 8.68 -14.50
N GLU A 91 -42.55 9.42 -14.57
CA GLU A 91 -42.73 10.60 -15.39
C GLU A 91 -42.43 11.88 -14.60
N GLU A 92 -42.95 11.96 -13.38
CA GLU A 92 -42.74 13.04 -12.44
C GLU A 92 -41.46 12.75 -11.61
N ASP A 93 -40.60 13.75 -11.41
CA ASP A 93 -39.33 13.64 -10.68
C ASP A 93 -38.30 12.60 -11.22
N ARG A 94 -38.44 12.25 -12.50
CA ARG A 94 -37.53 11.31 -13.16
C ARG A 94 -36.04 11.69 -12.99
N GLY A 95 -35.73 12.97 -13.13
CA GLY A 95 -34.37 13.46 -12.99
C GLY A 95 -33.81 13.25 -11.59
N VAL A 96 -34.62 13.43 -10.54
CA VAL A 96 -34.23 13.18 -9.15
C VAL A 96 -33.98 11.68 -8.93
N PHE A 97 -34.86 10.82 -9.47
CA PHE A 97 -34.70 9.38 -9.37
C PHE A 97 -33.41 8.88 -10.05
N GLU A 98 -33.14 9.34 -11.27
CA GLU A 98 -31.91 8.99 -12.00
C GLU A 98 -30.67 9.49 -11.25
N GLN A 99 -30.67 10.74 -10.77
CA GLN A 99 -29.57 11.30 -10.00
C GLN A 99 -29.30 10.52 -8.71
N CYS A 100 -30.36 10.15 -7.98
CA CYS A 100 -30.22 9.36 -6.75
C CYS A 100 -29.64 7.96 -7.02
N THR A 101 -30.18 7.24 -8.02
CA THR A 101 -29.71 5.90 -8.36
C THR A 101 -28.27 5.92 -8.89
N ASP A 102 -27.90 6.89 -9.72
CA ASP A 102 -26.55 7.07 -10.23
C ASP A 102 -25.57 7.43 -9.10
N THR A 103 -26.01 8.24 -8.15
CA THR A 103 -25.20 8.57 -6.96
C THR A 103 -24.94 7.32 -6.12
N ILE A 104 -25.96 6.47 -5.89
CA ILE A 104 -25.78 5.22 -5.14
C ILE A 104 -24.78 4.31 -5.85
N VAL A 105 -24.94 4.09 -7.15
CA VAL A 105 -24.03 3.23 -7.93
C VAL A 105 -22.60 3.75 -7.85
N ARG A 106 -22.39 5.04 -8.09
CA ARG A 106 -21.08 5.68 -8.02
C ARG A 106 -20.44 5.55 -6.64
N GLN A 107 -21.19 5.83 -5.56
CA GLN A 107 -20.67 5.71 -4.19
C GLN A 107 -20.30 4.26 -3.83
N VAL A 108 -21.08 3.28 -4.29
CA VAL A 108 -20.73 1.86 -4.10
C VAL A 108 -19.43 1.49 -4.82
N ASP A 109 -19.24 1.98 -6.04
CA ASP A 109 -18.01 1.74 -6.80
C ASP A 109 -16.80 2.45 -6.16
N ASP A 110 -16.99 3.66 -5.61
CA ASP A 110 -15.96 4.39 -4.89
C ASP A 110 -15.53 3.64 -3.61
N ILE A 111 -16.49 3.16 -2.80
CA ILE A 111 -16.20 2.36 -1.61
C ILE A 111 -15.49 1.06 -2.00
N ARG A 112 -15.91 0.39 -3.08
CA ARG A 112 -15.25 -0.84 -3.56
C ARG A 112 -13.80 -0.58 -3.90
N ARG A 113 -13.50 0.51 -4.64
CA ARG A 113 -12.12 0.90 -4.96
C ARG A 113 -11.28 1.16 -3.71
N MET A 114 -11.81 1.94 -2.75
CA MET A 114 -11.11 2.19 -1.46
C MET A 114 -10.80 0.89 -0.70
N VAL A 115 -11.76 -0.04 -0.66
CA VAL A 115 -11.58 -1.34 -0.01
C VAL A 115 -10.54 -2.21 -0.74
N ASP A 116 -10.49 -2.15 -2.07
CA ASP A 116 -9.47 -2.84 -2.86
C ASP A 116 -8.08 -2.27 -2.59
N GLU A 117 -7.93 -0.95 -2.60
CA GLU A 117 -6.67 -0.27 -2.28
C GLU A 117 -6.20 -0.58 -0.86
N PHE A 118 -7.11 -0.55 0.13
CA PHE A 118 -6.82 -0.94 1.51
C PHE A 118 -6.33 -2.38 1.61
N SER A 119 -7.01 -3.32 0.93
CA SER A 119 -6.61 -4.73 0.91
C SER A 119 -5.26 -4.94 0.22
N HIS A 120 -4.93 -4.16 -0.80
CA HIS A 120 -3.63 -4.18 -1.47
C HIS A 120 -2.53 -3.61 -0.58
N PHE A 121 -2.78 -2.50 0.11
CA PHE A 121 -1.86 -1.91 1.07
C PHE A 121 -1.52 -2.88 2.20
N ALA A 122 -2.50 -3.54 2.77
CA ALA A 122 -2.30 -4.52 3.85
C ALA A 122 -1.49 -5.76 3.41
N ARG A 123 -1.45 -6.07 2.12
CA ARG A 123 -0.72 -7.20 1.52
C ARG A 123 0.68 -6.84 1.03
N MET A 124 1.26 -5.70 1.43
CA MET A 124 2.57 -5.35 0.90
C MET A 124 3.54 -6.55 1.03
N PRO A 125 3.85 -7.26 -0.06
CA PRO A 125 4.79 -8.36 -0.02
C PRO A 125 6.17 -7.80 0.32
N LYS A 126 6.98 -8.60 1.00
CA LYS A 126 8.38 -8.22 1.23
C LYS A 126 9.02 -7.85 -0.12
N PRO A 127 9.77 -6.73 -0.19
CA PRO A 127 10.42 -6.34 -1.42
C PRO A 127 11.43 -7.41 -1.87
N VAL A 128 11.37 -7.76 -3.14
CA VAL A 128 12.35 -8.64 -3.79
C VAL A 128 13.38 -7.76 -4.48
N LEU A 129 14.49 -7.50 -3.79
CA LEU A 129 15.53 -6.61 -4.31
C LEU A 129 16.37 -7.34 -5.37
N SER A 130 16.40 -6.80 -6.58
CA SER A 130 17.23 -7.22 -7.71
C SER A 130 18.07 -6.07 -8.24
N ASN A 131 19.13 -6.37 -8.98
CA ASN A 131 19.91 -5.35 -9.68
C ASN A 131 19.12 -4.95 -10.92
N GLU A 132 18.60 -3.73 -10.92
CA GLU A 132 17.72 -3.18 -11.94
C GLU A 132 18.24 -1.83 -12.44
N ASN A 133 17.72 -1.39 -13.59
CA ASN A 133 17.99 -0.05 -14.11
C ASN A 133 16.80 0.88 -13.81
N MET A 134 17.03 1.91 -12.97
CA MET A 134 15.98 2.85 -12.59
C MET A 134 15.47 3.63 -13.81
N ALA A 135 16.36 4.04 -14.73
CA ALA A 135 15.98 4.76 -15.94
C ALA A 135 14.93 3.99 -16.75
N ASP A 136 15.11 2.68 -16.92
CA ASP A 136 14.17 1.84 -17.68
C ASP A 136 12.84 1.68 -16.95
N THR A 137 12.88 1.60 -15.62
CA THR A 137 11.68 1.50 -14.78
C THR A 137 10.84 2.77 -14.89
N VAL A 138 11.48 3.95 -14.84
CA VAL A 138 10.81 5.25 -15.00
C VAL A 138 10.27 5.42 -16.41
N ARG A 139 11.06 5.10 -17.47
CA ARG A 139 10.59 5.16 -18.87
C ARG A 139 9.35 4.31 -19.10
N GLN A 140 9.34 3.09 -18.55
CA GLN A 140 8.20 2.19 -18.68
C GLN A 140 6.95 2.72 -17.97
N ALA A 141 7.09 3.25 -16.74
CA ALA A 141 5.99 3.83 -15.99
C ALA A 141 5.38 5.03 -16.72
N VAL A 142 6.24 5.96 -17.20
CA VAL A 142 5.80 7.12 -17.98
C VAL A 142 5.10 6.71 -19.28
N PHE A 143 5.66 5.73 -20.00
CA PHE A 143 5.04 5.23 -21.24
C PHE A 143 3.62 4.71 -21.00
N LEU A 144 3.42 3.87 -19.98
CA LEU A 144 2.11 3.34 -19.63
C LEU A 144 1.11 4.46 -19.29
N MET A 145 1.55 5.47 -18.55
CA MET A 145 0.69 6.59 -18.17
C MET A 145 0.35 7.51 -19.34
N ARG A 146 1.26 7.71 -20.30
CA ARG A 146 0.98 8.44 -21.55
C ARG A 146 -0.12 7.77 -22.38
N VAL A 147 -0.04 6.45 -22.52
CA VAL A 147 -1.03 5.69 -23.30
C VAL A 147 -2.44 5.81 -22.68
N GLY A 148 -2.50 5.81 -21.33
CA GLY A 148 -3.78 5.91 -20.61
C GLY A 148 -4.35 7.33 -20.49
N ASN A 149 -3.54 8.39 -20.77
CA ASN A 149 -3.92 9.79 -20.55
C ASN A 149 -3.54 10.68 -21.75
N SER A 150 -4.11 10.38 -22.92
CA SER A 150 -3.78 11.07 -24.18
C SER A 150 -4.12 12.58 -24.19
N GLU A 151 -4.97 13.03 -23.28
CA GLU A 151 -5.39 14.43 -23.17
C GLU A 151 -4.38 15.29 -22.38
N MET A 152 -3.40 14.68 -21.73
CA MET A 152 -2.37 15.36 -20.92
C MET A 152 -0.98 15.19 -21.53
N ASP A 153 -0.13 16.18 -21.33
CA ASP A 153 1.29 16.09 -21.71
C ASP A 153 2.11 15.55 -20.52
N ILE A 154 2.47 14.27 -20.59
CA ILE A 154 3.35 13.65 -19.61
C ILE A 154 4.75 13.57 -20.20
N ASN A 155 5.65 14.45 -19.80
CA ASN A 155 7.01 14.55 -20.28
C ASN A 155 7.97 13.82 -19.35
N ALA A 156 9.03 13.22 -19.91
CA ALA A 156 10.08 12.59 -19.14
C ALA A 156 11.44 13.14 -19.59
N ASP A 157 12.18 13.62 -18.62
CA ASP A 157 13.59 13.98 -18.76
C ASP A 157 14.39 12.98 -17.93
N ILE A 158 14.92 11.97 -18.62
CA ILE A 158 15.61 10.83 -17.99
C ILE A 158 16.99 10.75 -18.60
N ALA A 159 18.03 10.82 -17.78
CA ALA A 159 19.40 10.72 -18.24
C ALA A 159 19.59 9.47 -19.13
N GLU A 160 20.43 9.62 -20.17
CA GLU A 160 20.71 8.53 -21.13
C GLU A 160 21.53 7.42 -20.48
N ASP A 161 22.39 7.78 -19.52
CA ASP A 161 23.24 6.83 -18.81
C ASP A 161 22.43 5.84 -17.98
N PRO A 162 22.84 4.57 -17.94
CA PRO A 162 22.20 3.57 -17.07
C PRO A 162 22.29 3.99 -15.61
N MET A 163 21.18 3.80 -14.88
CA MET A 163 21.09 4.05 -13.43
C MET A 163 20.91 2.73 -12.70
N PRO A 164 21.98 1.90 -12.57
CA PRO A 164 21.89 0.63 -11.88
C PRO A 164 21.69 0.85 -10.37
N ALA A 165 20.67 0.21 -9.80
CA ALA A 165 20.38 0.23 -8.39
C ALA A 165 19.76 -1.09 -7.95
N ARG A 166 19.78 -1.37 -6.64
CA ARG A 166 19.20 -2.57 -6.08
C ARG A 166 17.85 -2.27 -5.45
N PHE A 167 16.78 -2.61 -6.18
CA PHE A 167 15.40 -2.34 -5.74
C PHE A 167 14.41 -3.41 -6.26
N ASP A 168 13.18 -3.37 -5.76
CA ASP A 168 12.06 -4.15 -6.31
C ASP A 168 11.39 -3.34 -7.42
N ARG A 169 11.64 -3.72 -8.68
CA ARG A 169 11.12 -3.05 -9.87
C ARG A 169 9.59 -2.91 -9.86
N ARG A 170 8.88 -3.93 -9.36
CA ARG A 170 7.43 -3.93 -9.31
C ARG A 170 6.91 -2.86 -8.33
N LEU A 171 7.52 -2.75 -7.14
CA LEU A 171 7.12 -1.76 -6.13
C LEU A 171 7.44 -0.33 -6.58
N ILE A 172 8.59 -0.11 -7.18
CA ILE A 172 8.96 1.20 -7.73
C ILE A 172 8.05 1.58 -8.90
N SER A 173 7.79 0.68 -9.84
CA SER A 173 6.84 0.91 -10.94
C SER A 173 5.46 1.27 -10.41
N GLN A 174 4.97 0.59 -9.38
CA GLN A 174 3.70 0.88 -8.73
C GLN A 174 3.70 2.26 -8.07
N ALA A 175 4.76 2.62 -7.36
CA ALA A 175 4.89 3.94 -6.74
C ALA A 175 4.86 5.06 -7.79
N LEU A 176 5.63 4.91 -8.87
CA LEU A 176 5.69 5.87 -9.97
C LEU A 176 4.32 6.04 -10.65
N THR A 177 3.65 4.93 -11.00
CA THR A 177 2.34 4.99 -11.65
C THR A 177 1.28 5.61 -10.74
N ASN A 178 1.30 5.32 -9.42
CA ASN A 178 0.39 5.94 -8.45
C ASN A 178 0.65 7.45 -8.33
N THR A 179 1.91 7.88 -8.29
CA THR A 179 2.27 9.30 -8.20
C THR A 179 1.85 10.07 -9.45
N ILE A 180 2.12 9.53 -10.64
CA ILE A 180 1.71 10.15 -11.90
C ILE A 180 0.18 10.17 -12.00
N LYS A 181 -0.52 9.09 -11.61
CA LYS A 181 -1.98 9.04 -11.56
C LYS A 181 -2.57 10.11 -10.64
N ASN A 182 -2.03 10.28 -9.44
CA ASN A 182 -2.47 11.33 -8.52
C ASN A 182 -2.30 12.73 -9.16
N ALA A 183 -1.20 12.95 -9.89
CA ALA A 183 -0.98 14.19 -10.61
C ALA A 183 -2.00 14.39 -11.74
N THR A 184 -2.34 13.33 -12.51
CA THR A 184 -3.38 13.42 -13.55
C THR A 184 -4.75 13.72 -12.96
N GLU A 185 -5.11 13.09 -11.83
CA GLU A 185 -6.37 13.32 -11.13
C GLU A 185 -6.46 14.77 -10.57
N ALA A 186 -5.35 15.27 -10.01
CA ALA A 186 -5.28 16.65 -9.51
C ALA A 186 -5.47 17.68 -10.63
N ILE A 187 -4.85 17.46 -11.79
CA ILE A 187 -5.03 18.34 -12.98
C ILE A 187 -6.47 18.26 -13.49
N ALA A 188 -7.04 17.05 -13.56
CA ALA A 188 -8.41 16.86 -14.03
C ALA A 188 -9.48 17.48 -13.11
N ALA A 189 -9.15 17.67 -11.82
CA ALA A 189 -10.05 18.31 -10.86
C ALA A 189 -10.12 19.83 -10.99
N VAL A 190 -9.24 20.46 -11.78
CA VAL A 190 -9.25 21.91 -11.99
C VAL A 190 -10.35 22.27 -12.99
N PRO A 191 -11.16 23.32 -12.71
CA PRO A 191 -12.24 23.73 -13.60
C PRO A 191 -11.76 24.08 -15.03
N PRO A 192 -12.54 23.73 -16.06
CA PRO A 192 -12.21 24.08 -17.43
C PRO A 192 -12.02 25.58 -17.62
N GLY A 193 -10.87 25.99 -18.17
CA GLY A 193 -10.54 27.38 -18.43
C GLY A 193 -9.60 28.05 -17.44
N GLU A 194 -9.33 27.44 -16.30
CA GLU A 194 -8.35 27.94 -15.32
C GLU A 194 -6.91 27.44 -15.60
N LEU A 195 -6.80 26.30 -16.23
CA LEU A 195 -5.50 25.76 -16.69
C LEU A 195 -5.54 25.55 -18.21
N GLY A 196 -4.40 25.80 -18.85
CA GLY A 196 -4.15 25.30 -20.20
C GLY A 196 -4.09 23.77 -20.23
N LYS A 197 -3.49 23.19 -21.28
CA LYS A 197 -3.25 21.74 -21.32
C LYS A 197 -2.42 21.30 -20.10
N GLY A 198 -2.90 20.32 -19.34
CA GLY A 198 -2.20 19.80 -18.17
C GLY A 198 -0.84 19.20 -18.56
N VAL A 199 0.19 19.57 -17.84
CA VAL A 199 1.57 19.10 -18.08
C VAL A 199 2.11 18.43 -16.81
N ILE A 200 2.63 17.21 -16.96
CA ILE A 200 3.35 16.50 -15.90
C ILE A 200 4.77 16.29 -16.38
N GLN A 201 5.74 16.76 -15.57
CA GLN A 201 7.16 16.58 -15.85
C GLN A 201 7.72 15.54 -14.88
N VAL A 202 8.34 14.48 -15.43
CA VAL A 202 9.02 13.44 -14.67
C VAL A 202 10.51 13.53 -14.96
N ASN A 203 11.32 13.83 -13.95
CA ASN A 203 12.76 13.91 -14.08
C ASN A 203 13.41 12.76 -13.31
N ALA A 204 14.41 12.13 -13.92
CA ALA A 204 15.25 11.13 -13.26
C ALA A 204 16.71 11.35 -13.65
N ALA A 205 17.52 11.62 -12.65
CA ALA A 205 18.96 11.84 -12.80
C ALA A 205 19.69 11.24 -11.60
N ARG A 206 20.95 10.89 -11.81
CA ARG A 206 21.84 10.44 -10.73
C ARG A 206 22.53 11.65 -10.10
N GLU A 207 22.47 11.75 -8.77
CA GLU A 207 23.17 12.78 -8.01
C GLU A 207 24.16 12.11 -7.04
N GLY A 208 25.44 12.08 -7.42
CA GLY A 208 26.46 11.35 -6.67
C GLY A 208 26.21 9.83 -6.68
N ASP A 209 26.03 9.25 -5.49
CA ASP A 209 25.71 7.83 -5.32
C ASP A 209 24.18 7.57 -5.21
N ASP A 210 23.36 8.62 -5.22
CA ASP A 210 21.89 8.56 -5.14
C ASP A 210 21.25 8.70 -6.55
N ILE A 211 19.99 8.20 -6.64
CA ILE A 211 19.15 8.30 -7.85
C ILE A 211 17.85 8.97 -7.49
#